data_ebe5ae6dbb91b33ac84164a8471d749a
#
_entry.id   ebe5ae6dbb91b33ac84164a8471d749a
#
_cell.length_a   1.000
_cell.length_b   1.000
_cell.length_c   1.000
_cell.angle_alpha   90.00
_cell.angle_beta   90.00
_cell.angle_gamma   90.00
#
_symmetry.space_group_name_H-M   'P 1'
#
loop_
_entity.id
_entity.type
_entity.pdbx_description
1 polymer ?
#
loop_
_entity_poly.entity_id
_entity_poly.type
_entity_poly.pdbx_seq_one_letter_code
_entity_poly.pdbx_strand_id
1 'polypeptide(L)'
;MEQKILVVDDARFARKVAIKSLNNGGFDNIVQATTAAEAKEVFLNENPDLVLLDITLPDNSDLTLLEWMISVRPDAKIIMTSAIAQDLIIEDSIKAGAKAFIAKPFMEKAFLEKIFEVLEAEDKQ
;
A
#
# COMPACT_ATOMS: atom_id res chain seq x y z
N MET A 1 2.43 -7.30 -16.00
CA MET A 1 3.27 -7.83 -14.92
C MET A 1 2.45 -8.70 -14.02
N GLU A 2 3.06 -9.74 -13.51
CA GLU A 2 2.33 -10.77 -12.77
C GLU A 2 2.14 -10.46 -11.29
N GLN A 3 2.84 -9.48 -10.77
CA GLN A 3 2.72 -9.13 -9.35
C GLN A 3 1.28 -8.77 -9.02
N LYS A 4 0.80 -9.32 -7.91
CA LYS A 4 -0.52 -9.02 -7.38
C LYS A 4 -0.42 -7.85 -6.40
N ILE A 5 -1.23 -6.83 -6.62
CA ILE A 5 -1.21 -5.62 -5.78
C ILE A 5 -2.55 -5.47 -5.09
N LEU A 6 -2.52 -5.29 -3.77
CA LEU A 6 -3.70 -4.99 -2.98
C LEU A 6 -3.77 -3.48 -2.76
N VAL A 7 -4.88 -2.88 -3.15
CA VAL A 7 -5.13 -1.45 -2.95
C VAL A 7 -6.18 -1.30 -1.85
N VAL A 8 -5.78 -0.72 -0.72
CA VAL A 8 -6.66 -0.53 0.43
C VAL A 8 -6.95 0.96 0.60
N ASP A 9 -8.17 1.37 0.32
CA ASP A 9 -8.59 2.76 0.41
C ASP A 9 -10.12 2.78 0.39
N ASP A 10 -10.73 3.51 1.30
CA ASP A 10 -12.20 3.57 1.37
C ASP A 10 -12.78 4.53 0.33
N ALA A 11 -11.98 5.43 -0.23
CA ALA A 11 -12.45 6.40 -1.22
C ALA A 11 -12.41 5.78 -2.62
N ARG A 12 -13.59 5.62 -3.21
CA ARG A 12 -13.73 5.00 -4.52
C ARG A 12 -12.89 5.71 -5.59
N PHE A 13 -12.92 7.05 -5.58
CA PHE A 13 -12.16 7.82 -6.56
C PHE A 13 -10.65 7.60 -6.41
N ALA A 14 -10.17 7.61 -5.17
CA ALA A 14 -8.75 7.39 -4.90
C ALA A 14 -8.31 6.00 -5.39
N ARG A 15 -9.14 4.98 -5.15
CA ARG A 15 -8.83 3.63 -5.64
C ARG A 15 -8.76 3.62 -7.17
N LYS A 16 -9.72 4.28 -7.84
CA LYS A 16 -9.73 4.35 -9.30
C LYS A 16 -8.48 5.00 -9.85
N VAL A 17 -8.03 6.08 -9.22
CA VAL A 17 -6.82 6.79 -9.65
C VAL A 17 -5.60 5.88 -9.50
N ALA A 18 -5.46 5.23 -8.34
CA ALA A 18 -4.33 4.34 -8.09
C ALA A 18 -4.33 3.17 -9.08
N ILE A 19 -5.50 2.55 -9.29
CA ILE A 19 -5.59 1.39 -10.19
C ILE A 19 -5.28 1.79 -11.63
N LYS A 20 -5.77 2.95 -12.07
CA LYS A 20 -5.48 3.42 -13.42
C LYS A 20 -3.99 3.64 -13.59
N SER A 21 -3.35 4.26 -12.61
CA SER A 21 -1.89 4.48 -12.66
C SER A 21 -1.14 3.16 -12.69
N LEU A 22 -1.57 2.19 -11.88
CA LEU A 22 -0.95 0.86 -11.88
C LEU A 22 -1.12 0.18 -13.23
N ASN A 23 -2.32 0.26 -13.82
CA ASN A 23 -2.57 -0.32 -15.13
C ASN A 23 -1.68 0.32 -16.20
N ASN A 24 -1.50 1.64 -16.13
CA ASN A 24 -0.62 2.34 -17.06
C ASN A 24 0.82 1.90 -16.92
N GLY A 25 1.21 1.43 -15.74
CA GLY A 25 2.55 0.91 -15.48
C GLY A 25 2.70 -0.57 -15.82
N GLY A 26 1.64 -1.22 -16.30
CA GLY A 26 1.69 -2.61 -16.70
C GLY A 26 1.18 -3.59 -15.65
N PHE A 27 0.65 -3.10 -14.52
CA PHE A 27 0.10 -3.97 -13.47
C PHE A 27 -1.40 -4.13 -13.70
N ASP A 28 -1.86 -5.36 -13.88
CA ASP A 28 -3.27 -5.65 -14.10
C ASP A 28 -3.85 -6.65 -13.12
N ASN A 29 -3.04 -7.25 -12.25
CA ASN A 29 -3.51 -8.19 -11.24
C ASN A 29 -3.69 -7.43 -9.93
N ILE A 30 -4.86 -6.80 -9.77
CA ILE A 30 -5.10 -5.88 -8.65
C ILE A 30 -6.34 -6.33 -7.89
N VAL A 31 -6.20 -6.43 -6.56
CA VAL A 31 -7.32 -6.70 -5.66
C VAL A 31 -7.52 -5.48 -4.77
N GLN A 32 -8.73 -5.32 -4.26
CA GLN A 32 -9.13 -4.11 -3.54
C GLN A 32 -9.75 -4.44 -2.19
N ALA A 33 -9.61 -3.51 -1.25
CA ALA A 33 -10.28 -3.56 0.04
C ALA A 33 -10.63 -2.13 0.45
N THR A 34 -11.76 -1.97 1.14
CA THR A 34 -12.25 -0.65 1.53
C THR A 34 -12.21 -0.42 3.04
N THR A 35 -11.98 -1.47 3.82
CA THR A 35 -11.90 -1.39 5.28
C THR A 35 -10.72 -2.21 5.75
N ALA A 36 -10.31 -2.00 7.01
CA ALA A 36 -9.24 -2.79 7.61
C ALA A 36 -9.65 -4.26 7.73
N ALA A 37 -10.89 -4.53 8.10
CA ALA A 37 -11.38 -5.91 8.22
C ALA A 37 -11.30 -6.63 6.88
N GLU A 38 -11.74 -5.98 5.82
CA GLU A 38 -11.68 -6.56 4.47
C GLU A 38 -10.24 -6.74 4.03
N ALA A 39 -9.38 -5.75 4.33
CA ALA A 39 -7.97 -5.80 3.97
C ALA A 39 -7.27 -7.00 4.61
N LYS A 40 -7.58 -7.30 5.86
CA LYS A 40 -6.99 -8.46 6.55
C LYS A 40 -7.36 -9.76 5.83
N GLU A 41 -8.64 -9.89 5.48
CA GLU A 41 -9.12 -11.09 4.79
C GLU A 41 -8.47 -11.24 3.42
N VAL A 42 -8.43 -10.16 2.64
CA VAL A 42 -7.82 -10.21 1.30
C VAL A 42 -6.32 -10.46 1.40
N PHE A 43 -5.66 -9.85 2.37
CA PHE A 43 -4.22 -10.04 2.57
C PHE A 43 -3.87 -11.50 2.82
N LEU A 44 -4.66 -12.16 3.67
CA LEU A 44 -4.44 -13.58 3.98
C LEU A 44 -4.78 -14.48 2.81
N ASN A 45 -5.89 -14.21 2.12
CA ASN A 45 -6.38 -15.08 1.06
C ASN A 45 -5.64 -14.92 -0.26
N GLU A 46 -5.24 -13.70 -0.60
CA GLU A 46 -4.68 -13.40 -1.91
C GLU A 46 -3.16 -13.34 -1.91
N ASN A 47 -2.53 -13.19 -0.75
CA ASN A 47 -1.08 -13.12 -0.62
C ASN A 47 -0.45 -12.14 -1.62
N PRO A 48 -0.81 -10.85 -1.56
CA PRO A 48 -0.32 -9.88 -2.56
C PRO A 48 1.19 -9.66 -2.45
N ASP A 49 1.79 -9.32 -3.58
CA ASP A 49 3.22 -8.99 -3.65
C ASP A 49 3.50 -7.59 -3.12
N LEU A 50 2.50 -6.72 -3.20
CA LEU A 50 2.61 -5.33 -2.75
C LEU A 50 1.27 -4.87 -2.21
N VAL A 51 1.29 -4.08 -1.16
CA VAL A 51 0.07 -3.47 -0.60
C VAL A 51 0.22 -1.96 -0.64
N LEU A 52 -0.78 -1.29 -1.20
CA LEU A 52 -0.93 0.16 -1.07
C LEU A 52 -1.97 0.37 0.03
N LEU A 53 -1.55 0.91 1.15
CA LEU A 53 -2.38 0.98 2.34
C LEU A 53 -2.64 2.43 2.74
N ASP A 54 -3.90 2.86 2.62
CA ASP A 54 -4.29 4.18 3.11
C ASP A 54 -4.25 4.16 4.63
N ILE A 55 -3.66 5.19 5.21
CA ILE A 55 -3.55 5.30 6.65
C ILE A 55 -4.89 5.64 7.31
N THR A 56 -5.81 6.26 6.56
CA THR A 56 -7.10 6.69 7.09
C THR A 56 -8.22 5.82 6.54
N LEU A 57 -8.64 4.85 7.32
CA LEU A 57 -9.76 3.97 6.97
C LEU A 57 -10.87 4.14 8.00
N PRO A 58 -12.13 3.83 7.64
CA PRO A 58 -13.24 4.02 8.59
C PRO A 58 -13.11 3.21 9.85
N ASP A 59 -12.45 2.06 9.79
CA ASP A 59 -12.27 1.18 10.95
C ASP A 59 -10.82 1.10 11.41
N ASN A 60 -9.93 1.94 10.85
CA ASN A 60 -8.52 1.95 11.25
C ASN A 60 -7.85 3.23 10.73
N SER A 61 -7.55 4.15 11.63
CA SER A 61 -6.97 5.45 11.25
C SER A 61 -5.56 5.63 11.83
N ASP A 62 -4.90 4.53 12.18
CA ASP A 62 -3.54 4.56 12.71
C ASP A 62 -2.70 3.49 12.02
N LEU A 63 -1.60 3.08 12.63
CA LEU A 63 -0.68 2.11 12.02
C LEU A 63 -0.94 0.66 12.44
N THR A 64 -2.05 0.41 13.12
CA THR A 64 -2.36 -0.92 13.66
C THR A 64 -2.47 -1.97 12.55
N LEU A 65 -3.11 -1.62 11.44
CA LEU A 65 -3.26 -2.57 10.33
C LEU A 65 -1.91 -2.87 9.69
N LEU A 66 -1.08 -1.85 9.51
CA LEU A 66 0.28 -2.04 8.99
C LEU A 66 1.06 -2.98 9.91
N GLU A 67 1.01 -2.72 11.22
CA GLU A 67 1.70 -3.55 12.19
C GLU A 67 1.23 -5.00 12.15
N TRP A 68 -0.08 -5.18 12.00
CA TRP A 68 -0.65 -6.52 11.89
C TRP A 68 -0.13 -7.24 10.64
N MET A 69 -0.11 -6.57 9.50
CA MET A 69 0.37 -7.16 8.26
C MET A 69 1.83 -7.59 8.38
N ILE A 70 2.65 -6.74 8.98
CA ILE A 70 4.07 -7.05 9.18
C ILE A 70 4.26 -8.20 10.17
N SER A 71 3.40 -8.28 11.19
CA SER A 71 3.48 -9.39 12.15
C SER A 71 3.14 -10.73 11.50
N VAL A 72 2.20 -10.72 10.55
CA VAL A 72 1.79 -11.93 9.82
C VAL A 72 2.83 -12.31 8.78
N ARG A 73 3.39 -11.32 8.11
CA ARG A 73 4.34 -11.55 7.02
C ARG A 73 5.43 -10.49 7.07
N PRO A 74 6.51 -10.75 7.83
CA PRO A 74 7.56 -9.73 8.07
C PRO A 74 8.22 -9.17 6.82
N ASP A 75 8.21 -9.92 5.72
CA ASP A 75 8.80 -9.47 4.46
C ASP A 75 7.78 -8.83 3.52
N ALA A 76 6.56 -8.59 3.99
CA ALA A 76 5.53 -7.96 3.16
C ALA A 76 5.98 -6.57 2.70
N LYS A 77 5.70 -6.26 1.43
CA LYS A 77 6.03 -4.97 0.85
C LYS A 77 4.80 -4.08 0.92
N ILE A 78 4.85 -3.11 1.81
CA ILE A 78 3.70 -2.24 2.07
C ILE A 78 4.13 -0.79 1.88
N ILE A 79 3.37 -0.07 1.06
CA ILE A 79 3.54 1.36 0.84
C ILE A 79 2.34 2.06 1.47
N MET A 80 2.61 2.97 2.40
CA MET A 80 1.55 3.76 3.01
C MET A 80 1.18 4.92 2.09
N THR A 81 -0.09 5.23 2.02
CA THR A 81 -0.57 6.40 1.28
C THR A 81 -1.44 7.25 2.20
N SER A 82 -1.39 8.57 2.04
CA SER A 82 -2.22 9.45 2.84
C SER A 82 -2.24 10.86 2.27
N ALA A 83 -3.37 11.56 2.46
CA ALA A 83 -3.45 12.98 2.20
C ALA A 83 -2.69 13.78 3.27
N ILE A 84 -2.39 13.15 4.41
CA ILE A 84 -1.65 13.78 5.50
C ILE A 84 -0.21 13.28 5.42
N ALA A 85 0.70 14.13 4.92
CA ALA A 85 2.09 13.75 4.71
C ALA A 85 2.99 14.54 5.66
N GLN A 86 2.82 14.31 6.96
CA GLN A 86 3.65 14.95 7.98
C GLN A 86 4.85 14.06 8.29
N ASP A 87 5.99 14.69 8.55
CA ASP A 87 7.25 13.96 8.78
C ASP A 87 7.12 12.87 9.85
N LEU A 88 6.44 13.18 10.94
CA LEU A 88 6.31 12.24 12.05
C LEU A 88 5.56 10.98 11.63
N ILE A 89 4.49 11.14 10.87
CA ILE A 89 3.69 10.01 10.41
C ILE A 89 4.47 9.17 9.39
N ILE A 90 5.27 9.82 8.56
CA ILE A 90 6.12 9.11 7.60
C ILE A 90 7.16 8.29 8.34
N GLU A 91 7.83 8.90 9.33
CA GLU A 91 8.84 8.20 10.12
C GLU A 91 8.24 7.01 10.87
N ASP A 92 7.09 7.20 11.50
CA ASP A 92 6.44 6.13 12.25
C ASP A 92 6.02 4.98 11.34
N SER A 93 5.56 5.29 10.13
CA SER A 93 5.18 4.27 9.15
C SER A 93 6.39 3.43 8.75
N ILE A 94 7.52 4.07 8.48
CA ILE A 94 8.74 3.35 8.10
C ILE A 94 9.25 2.50 9.26
N LYS A 95 9.23 3.03 10.47
CA LYS A 95 9.65 2.28 11.66
C LYS A 95 8.75 1.06 11.89
N ALA A 96 7.47 1.19 11.56
CA ALA A 96 6.52 0.09 11.74
C ALA A 96 6.64 -0.98 10.64
N GLY A 97 7.47 -0.74 9.62
CA GLY A 97 7.76 -1.74 8.60
C GLY A 97 7.34 -1.39 7.19
N ALA A 98 6.74 -0.21 6.96
CA ALA A 98 6.40 0.20 5.60
C ALA A 98 7.69 0.44 4.80
N LYS A 99 7.65 0.08 3.52
CA LYS A 99 8.81 0.24 2.65
C LYS A 99 8.89 1.65 2.07
N ALA A 100 7.76 2.35 2.01
CA ALA A 100 7.73 3.71 1.47
C ALA A 100 6.42 4.39 1.88
N PHE A 101 6.35 5.68 1.63
CA PHE A 101 5.16 6.49 1.89
C PHE A 101 4.92 7.37 0.66
N ILE A 102 3.69 7.40 0.19
CA ILE A 102 3.30 8.23 -0.96
C ILE A 102 2.22 9.20 -0.51
N ALA A 103 2.49 10.50 -0.64
CA ALA A 103 1.50 11.53 -0.30
C ALA A 103 0.48 11.66 -1.42
N LYS A 104 -0.77 11.92 -1.05
CA LYS A 104 -1.84 12.19 -2.01
C LYS A 104 -2.08 13.69 -2.08
N PRO A 105 -2.43 14.24 -3.23
CA PRO A 105 -2.46 13.58 -4.54
C PRO A 105 -1.06 13.34 -5.08
N PHE A 106 -0.88 12.30 -5.87
CA PHE A 106 0.44 11.96 -6.42
C PHE A 106 0.45 12.15 -7.94
N MET A 107 1.65 12.34 -8.48
CA MET A 107 1.88 12.33 -9.93
C MET A 107 2.13 10.88 -10.33
N GLU A 108 1.52 10.45 -11.42
CA GLU A 108 1.61 9.05 -11.85
C GLU A 108 3.05 8.58 -12.03
N LYS A 109 3.89 9.43 -12.61
CA LYS A 109 5.30 9.06 -12.84
C LYS A 109 6.01 8.77 -11.53
N ALA A 110 5.88 9.67 -10.56
CA ALA A 110 6.53 9.50 -9.26
C ALA A 110 5.96 8.29 -8.50
N PHE A 111 4.64 8.09 -8.61
CA PHE A 111 3.95 6.96 -8.02
C PHE A 111 4.51 5.65 -8.57
N LEU A 112 4.58 5.52 -9.90
CA LEU A 112 5.09 4.30 -10.52
C LEU A 112 6.56 4.07 -10.23
N GLU A 113 7.37 5.13 -10.18
CA GLU A 113 8.78 4.99 -9.81
C GLU A 113 8.92 4.37 -8.42
N LYS A 114 8.09 4.82 -7.48
CA LYS A 114 8.12 4.27 -6.12
C LYS A 114 7.66 2.82 -6.10
N ILE A 115 6.61 2.49 -6.85
CA ILE A 115 6.12 1.11 -6.95
C ILE A 115 7.22 0.18 -7.47
N PHE A 116 7.87 0.57 -8.58
CA PHE A 116 8.95 -0.25 -9.14
C PHE A 116 10.12 -0.37 -8.18
N GLU A 117 10.48 0.73 -7.52
CA GLU A 117 11.58 0.75 -6.56
C GLU A 117 11.35 -0.27 -5.44
N VAL A 118 10.15 -0.28 -4.88
CA VAL A 118 9.82 -1.19 -3.79
C VAL A 118 9.76 -2.63 -4.26
N LEU A 119 9.14 -2.88 -5.42
CA LEU A 119 9.02 -4.24 -5.96
C LEU A 119 10.37 -4.83 -6.34
N GLU A 120 11.29 -4.00 -6.83
CA GLU A 120 12.60 -4.47 -7.28
C GLU A 120 13.63 -4.56 -6.16
N ALA A 121 13.33 -3.96 -5.02
CA ALA A 121 14.24 -4.03 -3.88
C ALA A 121 14.37 -5.46 -3.40
N GLU A 122 15.61 -5.91 -3.23
CA GLU A 122 15.87 -7.24 -2.70
C GLU A 122 15.99 -7.16 -1.19
N ASP A 123 15.52 -8.21 -0.52
CA ASP A 123 15.67 -8.28 0.92
C ASP A 123 17.13 -8.54 1.25
N LYS A 124 17.74 -7.62 1.99
CA LYS A 124 19.13 -7.76 2.39
C LYS A 124 19.24 -8.56 3.67
N GLN A 125 20.25 -9.36 3.73
CA GLN A 125 20.51 -10.22 4.88
C GLN A 125 21.42 -9.52 5.87
#